data_6739136cc6aa487594ecb314d2c1db1c
#
_entry.id   6739136cc6aa487594ecb314d2c1db1c
#
_cell.length_a   1.000
_cell.length_b   1.000
_cell.length_c   1.000
_cell.angle_alpha   90.00
_cell.angle_beta   90.00
_cell.angle_gamma   90.00
#
_symmetry.space_group_name_H-M   'P 1'
#
loop_
_entity.id
_entity.type
_entity.pdbx_description
1 polymer ?
#
loop_
_entity_poly.entity_id
_entity_poly.type
_entity_poly.pdbx_seq_one_letter_code
_entity_poly.pdbx_strand_id
1 'polypeptide(L)'
;MNTLDKSNDIVLVDFPESQYVKEETSKTQIYLHHTAGNSNGFGVFKDWESTPERVATPIVICGKPGKNDTFKDGQIVQGYSSKYWGYHLGLKESTFHNFNLPYKSLDKNSIGIEICNWGQLTYKSGKFYNYVNKVVDSDDVVTLNIPFRGYKYFHKYTDAQIVSVEKLLRYFGQTYGISLKFNEDIFDVCPRSLKGENGVFTHNSCRYDKVDIWPYEKMIEMLKSL
;
A
#
# COMPACT_ATOMS: atom_id res chain seq x y z
N MET A 1 4.42 20.67 -11.29
CA MET A 1 3.73 19.41 -11.01
C MET A 1 4.46 18.31 -11.76
N ASN A 2 5.17 17.40 -11.07
CA ASN A 2 5.53 16.15 -11.69
C ASN A 2 4.28 15.29 -11.64
N THR A 3 3.43 15.46 -12.63
CA THR A 3 2.34 14.55 -12.88
C THR A 3 2.97 13.25 -13.36
N LEU A 4 2.65 12.15 -12.72
CA LEU A 4 2.69 10.84 -13.35
C LEU A 4 2.10 11.06 -14.74
N ASP A 5 2.85 10.67 -15.76
CA ASP A 5 2.55 10.97 -17.16
C ASP A 5 1.04 10.93 -17.45
N LYS A 6 0.55 11.81 -18.32
CA LYS A 6 -0.87 11.98 -18.68
C LYS A 6 -1.51 10.73 -19.32
N SER A 7 -1.27 9.55 -18.73
CA SER A 7 -2.00 8.35 -19.08
C SER A 7 -3.43 8.47 -18.52
N ASN A 8 -4.43 8.19 -19.32
CA ASN A 8 -5.86 8.26 -18.98
C ASN A 8 -6.29 7.43 -17.76
N ASP A 9 -5.34 6.78 -17.08
CA ASP A 9 -5.58 5.87 -15.95
C ASP A 9 -5.37 6.52 -14.58
N ILE A 10 -4.82 7.76 -14.52
CA ILE A 10 -4.57 8.46 -13.26
C ILE A 10 -5.55 9.61 -13.12
N VAL A 11 -6.28 9.60 -12.00
CA VAL A 11 -7.21 10.67 -11.65
C VAL A 11 -6.64 11.47 -10.48
N LEU A 12 -6.51 12.77 -10.68
CA LEU A 12 -6.15 13.69 -9.61
C LEU A 12 -7.41 14.07 -8.83
N VAL A 13 -7.33 14.02 -7.51
CA VAL A 13 -8.38 14.55 -6.62
C VAL A 13 -7.89 15.83 -5.94
N ASP A 14 -8.82 16.71 -5.63
CA ASP A 14 -8.54 17.89 -4.81
C ASP A 14 -8.44 17.45 -3.34
N PHE A 15 -7.19 17.27 -2.87
CA PHE A 15 -6.92 16.81 -1.52
C PHE A 15 -6.27 17.93 -0.70
N PRO A 16 -6.81 18.27 0.48
CA PRO A 16 -6.40 19.45 1.24
C PRO A 16 -4.91 19.42 1.63
N GLU A 17 -4.21 20.54 1.43
CA GLU A 17 -2.79 20.68 1.82
C GLU A 17 -2.58 20.51 3.34
N SER A 18 -3.63 20.66 4.15
CA SER A 18 -3.57 20.37 5.58
C SER A 18 -3.38 18.90 5.91
N GLN A 19 -3.63 17.98 4.96
CA GLN A 19 -3.62 16.53 5.18
C GLN A 19 -2.29 15.85 4.84
N TYR A 20 -1.33 16.60 4.28
CA TYR A 20 0.03 16.11 4.01
C TYR A 20 1.04 17.21 4.30
N VAL A 21 2.32 16.89 4.25
CA VAL A 21 3.39 17.87 4.45
C VAL A 21 3.95 18.27 3.09
N LYS A 22 3.75 19.55 2.71
CA LYS A 22 4.20 20.12 1.43
C LYS A 22 5.68 20.53 1.50
N GLU A 23 6.52 19.54 1.78
CA GLU A 23 7.99 19.63 1.81
C GLU A 23 8.52 18.67 0.75
N GLU A 24 9.32 19.16 -0.20
CA GLU A 24 10.01 18.30 -1.17
C GLU A 24 11.16 17.57 -0.48
N THR A 25 11.16 16.25 -0.57
CA THR A 25 12.17 15.40 0.05
C THR A 25 12.73 14.39 -0.94
N SER A 26 13.98 13.96 -0.72
CA SER A 26 14.57 12.85 -1.48
C SER A 26 13.84 11.55 -1.14
N LYS A 27 13.44 10.81 -2.15
CA LYS A 27 12.75 9.52 -1.99
C LYS A 27 13.72 8.38 -2.22
N THR A 28 13.80 7.47 -1.25
CA THR A 28 14.67 6.29 -1.29
C THR A 28 13.92 4.99 -1.10
N GLN A 29 12.67 5.05 -0.62
CA GLN A 29 11.87 3.88 -0.33
C GLN A 29 10.46 4.01 -0.90
N ILE A 30 9.89 2.88 -1.35
CA ILE A 30 8.47 2.75 -1.64
C ILE A 30 7.90 1.72 -0.66
N TYR A 31 6.75 2.04 -0.04
CA TYR A 31 6.02 1.11 0.81
C TYR A 31 4.66 0.78 0.19
N LEU A 32 4.43 -0.51 0.00
CA LEU A 32 3.13 -1.01 -0.41
C LEU A 32 2.26 -1.25 0.82
N HIS A 33 1.03 -0.76 0.74
CA HIS A 33 -0.02 -0.92 1.76
C HIS A 33 -1.30 -1.47 1.15
N HIS A 34 -2.21 -1.96 1.98
CA HIS A 34 -3.61 -2.07 1.60
C HIS A 34 -4.52 -1.36 2.60
N THR A 35 -5.61 -0.81 2.09
CA THR A 35 -6.48 0.11 2.84
C THR A 35 -7.24 -0.55 3.99
N ALA A 36 -7.29 -1.89 4.06
CA ALA A 36 -8.24 -2.64 4.89
C ALA A 36 -9.69 -2.11 4.69
N GLY A 37 -10.07 -1.81 3.44
CA GLY A 37 -11.31 -1.14 3.08
C GLY A 37 -11.93 -1.68 1.79
N ASN A 38 -12.97 -0.99 1.33
CA ASN A 38 -13.65 -1.32 0.08
C ASN A 38 -12.79 -0.95 -1.16
N SER A 39 -13.34 -1.16 -2.36
CA SER A 39 -12.65 -0.95 -3.63
C SER A 39 -12.53 0.51 -4.08
N ASN A 40 -13.10 1.48 -3.33
CA ASN A 40 -13.20 2.88 -3.76
C ASN A 40 -12.04 3.75 -3.26
N GLY A 41 -11.03 3.96 -4.09
CA GLY A 41 -9.88 4.82 -3.77
C GLY A 41 -10.23 6.30 -3.58
N PHE A 42 -11.28 6.81 -4.23
CA PHE A 42 -11.79 8.16 -4.00
C PHE A 42 -12.36 8.31 -2.58
N GLY A 43 -13.06 7.27 -2.11
CA GLY A 43 -13.58 7.21 -0.74
C GLY A 43 -12.48 7.26 0.30
N VAL A 44 -11.33 6.61 0.03
CA VAL A 44 -10.17 6.64 0.94
C VAL A 44 -9.66 8.08 1.14
N PHE A 45 -9.49 8.85 0.07
CA PHE A 45 -9.10 10.27 0.19
C PHE A 45 -10.14 11.08 0.95
N LYS A 46 -11.42 10.83 0.69
CA LYS A 46 -12.52 11.49 1.39
C LYS A 46 -12.49 11.20 2.90
N ASP A 47 -12.20 9.98 3.29
CA ASP A 47 -12.07 9.59 4.70
C ASP A 47 -10.85 10.29 5.35
N TRP A 48 -9.74 10.37 4.64
CA TRP A 48 -8.54 11.06 5.14
C TRP A 48 -8.71 12.58 5.30
N GLU A 49 -9.55 13.24 4.49
CA GLU A 49 -9.86 14.67 4.65
C GLU A 49 -10.37 15.01 6.06
N SER A 50 -11.01 14.07 6.73
CA SER A 50 -11.58 14.24 8.05
C SER A 50 -10.67 13.85 9.21
N THR A 51 -9.47 13.30 8.93
CA THR A 51 -8.53 12.86 9.96
C THR A 51 -7.57 14.00 10.35
N PRO A 52 -7.38 14.27 11.65
CA PRO A 52 -6.48 15.33 12.10
C PRO A 52 -4.99 14.95 12.01
N GLU A 53 -4.67 13.68 11.86
CA GLU A 53 -3.32 13.14 12.01
C GLU A 53 -2.46 13.23 10.73
N ARG A 54 -2.97 13.76 9.63
CA ARG A 54 -2.29 13.77 8.31
C ARG A 54 -1.86 12.38 7.85
N VAL A 55 -2.68 11.38 8.12
CA VAL A 55 -2.45 10.00 7.69
C VAL A 55 -2.90 9.88 6.24
N ALA A 56 -1.95 9.91 5.32
CA ALA A 56 -2.24 9.78 3.90
C ALA A 56 -1.01 9.31 3.11
N THR A 57 -1.28 8.56 2.04
CA THR A 57 -0.31 8.31 0.96
C THR A 57 -0.65 9.16 -0.26
N PRO A 58 0.32 9.46 -1.14
CA PRO A 58 0.03 10.22 -2.36
C PRO A 58 -0.87 9.47 -3.35
N ILE A 59 -0.88 8.14 -3.28
CA ILE A 59 -1.49 7.25 -4.27
C ILE A 59 -2.39 6.22 -3.60
N VAL A 60 -3.59 6.03 -4.18
CA VAL A 60 -4.50 4.93 -3.88
C VAL A 60 -4.90 4.23 -5.18
N ILE A 61 -4.88 2.89 -5.20
CA ILE A 61 -5.30 2.07 -6.35
C ILE A 61 -6.68 1.47 -6.04
N CYS A 62 -7.67 1.77 -6.87
CA CYS A 62 -9.02 1.23 -6.75
C CYS A 62 -9.02 -0.30 -6.96
N GLY A 63 -9.95 -0.99 -6.31
CA GLY A 63 -10.25 -2.39 -6.59
C GLY A 63 -11.40 -2.56 -7.58
N LYS A 64 -11.94 -3.79 -7.66
CA LYS A 64 -13.07 -4.13 -8.51
C LYS A 64 -14.32 -3.30 -8.16
N PRO A 65 -14.85 -2.51 -9.12
CA PRO A 65 -16.01 -1.67 -8.86
C PRO A 65 -17.29 -2.51 -8.68
N GLY A 66 -18.19 -2.01 -7.87
CA GLY A 66 -19.57 -2.52 -7.80
C GLY A 66 -20.42 -2.00 -8.98
N LYS A 67 -21.66 -2.47 -9.07
CA LYS A 67 -22.57 -2.18 -10.20
C LYS A 67 -22.81 -0.68 -10.45
N ASN A 68 -22.78 0.14 -9.41
CA ASN A 68 -23.08 1.58 -9.46
C ASN A 68 -21.85 2.47 -9.35
N ASP A 69 -20.66 1.89 -9.24
CA ASP A 69 -19.42 2.64 -9.16
C ASP A 69 -18.99 3.14 -10.53
N THR A 70 -18.39 4.33 -10.57
CA THR A 70 -17.95 4.98 -11.81
C THR A 70 -16.45 4.86 -12.06
N PHE A 71 -15.69 4.40 -11.08
CA PHE A 71 -14.26 4.13 -11.22
C PHE A 71 -13.99 2.77 -11.88
N LYS A 72 -12.77 2.56 -12.33
CA LYS A 72 -12.32 1.29 -12.94
C LYS A 72 -11.50 0.48 -11.95
N ASP A 73 -11.52 -0.85 -12.10
CA ASP A 73 -10.57 -1.73 -11.43
C ASP A 73 -9.13 -1.35 -11.78
N GLY A 74 -8.26 -1.26 -10.78
CA GLY A 74 -6.89 -0.80 -10.96
C GLY A 74 -6.73 0.70 -11.22
N GLN A 75 -7.79 1.50 -11.20
CA GLN A 75 -7.68 2.95 -11.40
C GLN A 75 -6.81 3.59 -10.32
N ILE A 76 -5.82 4.37 -10.75
CA ILE A 76 -4.91 5.09 -9.87
C ILE A 76 -5.53 6.45 -9.53
N VAL A 77 -5.68 6.71 -8.23
CA VAL A 77 -6.13 8.00 -7.70
C VAL A 77 -4.95 8.66 -6.99
N GLN A 78 -4.68 9.92 -7.33
CA GLN A 78 -3.58 10.68 -6.72
C GLN A 78 -4.14 11.92 -6.02
N GLY A 79 -3.81 12.06 -4.73
CA GLY A 79 -4.23 13.21 -3.91
C GLY A 79 -3.21 14.32 -3.88
N TYR A 80 -1.91 14.00 -3.89
CA TYR A 80 -0.84 14.99 -3.87
C TYR A 80 0.43 14.46 -4.57
N SER A 81 1.38 15.36 -4.83
CA SER A 81 2.63 14.97 -5.51
C SER A 81 3.47 14.05 -4.63
N SER A 82 4.02 12.98 -5.23
CA SER A 82 4.94 12.05 -4.56
C SER A 82 6.24 12.69 -4.05
N LYS A 83 6.55 13.92 -4.43
CA LYS A 83 7.66 14.70 -3.85
C LYS A 83 7.42 15.08 -2.39
N TYR A 84 6.15 15.24 -2.00
CA TYR A 84 5.71 15.57 -0.66
C TYR A 84 5.54 14.28 0.16
N TRP A 85 5.13 14.40 1.40
CA TRP A 85 4.97 13.25 2.28
C TRP A 85 3.80 13.39 3.25
N GLY A 86 3.27 12.28 3.69
CA GLY A 86 2.27 12.15 4.75
C GLY A 86 2.66 11.02 5.68
N TYR A 87 2.03 10.92 6.83
CA TYR A 87 2.28 9.84 7.76
C TYR A 87 1.55 8.57 7.30
N HIS A 88 2.26 7.51 6.97
CA HIS A 88 1.66 6.27 6.50
C HIS A 88 2.26 5.00 7.14
N LEU A 89 3.38 5.12 7.86
CA LEU A 89 4.06 3.96 8.44
C LEU A 89 3.70 3.71 9.90
N GLY A 90 3.36 4.76 10.66
CA GLY A 90 3.04 4.64 12.08
C GLY A 90 4.13 3.93 12.87
N LEU A 91 5.39 4.34 12.65
CA LEU A 91 6.57 3.70 13.20
C LEU A 91 6.59 3.70 14.73
N LYS A 92 7.09 2.61 15.29
CA LYS A 92 7.26 2.44 16.75
C LYS A 92 8.75 2.39 17.08
N GLU A 93 9.18 3.20 18.03
CA GLU A 93 10.56 3.25 18.49
C GLU A 93 11.05 1.87 18.95
N SER A 94 10.18 1.10 19.63
CA SER A 94 10.48 -0.26 20.08
C SER A 94 10.87 -1.20 18.92
N THR A 95 10.33 -1.01 17.72
CA THR A 95 10.70 -1.82 16.56
C THR A 95 12.17 -1.59 16.19
N PHE A 96 12.65 -0.34 16.24
CA PHE A 96 14.06 -0.02 15.97
C PHE A 96 14.99 -0.58 17.06
N HIS A 97 14.60 -0.47 18.32
CA HIS A 97 15.37 -1.00 19.45
C HIS A 97 15.59 -2.51 19.34
N ASN A 98 14.60 -3.28 18.86
CA ASN A 98 14.74 -4.73 18.68
C ASN A 98 15.85 -5.11 17.67
N PHE A 99 16.28 -4.17 16.81
CA PHE A 99 17.37 -4.34 15.86
C PHE A 99 18.62 -3.53 16.23
N ASN A 100 18.69 -2.97 17.43
CA ASN A 100 19.78 -2.07 17.88
C ASN A 100 19.99 -0.88 16.90
N LEU A 101 18.89 -0.34 16.37
CA LEU A 101 18.90 0.80 15.46
C LEU A 101 18.35 2.05 16.15
N PRO A 102 18.89 3.24 15.85
CA PRO A 102 18.27 4.49 16.26
C PRO A 102 16.95 4.69 15.51
N TYR A 103 15.97 5.28 16.19
CA TYR A 103 14.70 5.66 15.56
C TYR A 103 14.93 6.61 14.37
N LYS A 104 14.18 6.37 13.31
CA LYS A 104 14.16 7.19 12.10
C LYS A 104 12.72 7.45 11.65
N SER A 105 12.42 8.68 11.28
CA SER A 105 11.18 8.99 10.55
C SER A 105 11.37 8.63 9.08
N LEU A 106 10.82 7.49 8.66
CA LEU A 106 10.96 7.01 7.27
C LEU A 106 9.90 7.61 6.34
N ASP A 107 8.79 8.13 6.87
CA ASP A 107 7.71 8.73 6.09
C ASP A 107 8.19 9.83 5.13
N LYS A 108 9.15 10.67 5.58
CA LYS A 108 9.70 11.76 4.77
C LYS A 108 10.38 11.28 3.48
N ASN A 109 11.11 10.17 3.57
CA ASN A 109 11.93 9.67 2.49
C ASN A 109 11.31 8.48 1.76
N SER A 110 10.01 8.23 1.99
CA SER A 110 9.27 7.16 1.34
C SER A 110 8.07 7.67 0.54
N ILE A 111 7.58 6.79 -0.31
CA ILE A 111 6.34 6.95 -1.07
C ILE A 111 5.44 5.79 -0.65
N GLY A 112 4.28 6.08 -0.07
CA GLY A 112 3.26 5.08 0.20
C GLY A 112 2.37 4.86 -1.03
N ILE A 113 2.03 3.60 -1.32
CA ILE A 113 1.03 3.20 -2.31
C ILE A 113 -0.01 2.36 -1.59
N GLU A 114 -1.23 2.86 -1.49
CA GLU A 114 -2.35 2.11 -0.93
C GLU A 114 -3.10 1.34 -2.01
N ILE A 115 -3.44 0.10 -1.75
CA ILE A 115 -4.22 -0.77 -2.63
C ILE A 115 -5.55 -1.06 -1.95
N CYS A 116 -6.68 -0.70 -2.56
CA CYS A 116 -8.00 -0.98 -2.03
C CYS A 116 -8.22 -2.49 -1.90
N ASN A 117 -8.22 -3.00 -0.68
CA ASN A 117 -8.35 -4.42 -0.39
C ASN A 117 -8.79 -4.62 1.07
N TRP A 118 -9.60 -5.65 1.34
CA TRP A 118 -10.07 -5.96 2.69
C TRP A 118 -9.00 -6.60 3.58
N GLY A 119 -7.92 -7.07 3.00
CA GLY A 119 -6.86 -7.77 3.75
C GLY A 119 -7.30 -9.16 4.21
N GLN A 120 -6.99 -9.48 5.47
CA GLN A 120 -7.28 -10.77 6.07
C GLN A 120 -8.80 -11.01 6.25
N LEU A 121 -9.20 -12.26 6.06
CA LEU A 121 -10.59 -12.70 6.15
C LEU A 121 -10.76 -13.79 7.20
N THR A 122 -11.97 -13.87 7.76
CA THR A 122 -12.39 -14.93 8.67
C THR A 122 -13.34 -15.89 7.95
N TYR A 123 -13.09 -17.20 8.07
CA TYR A 123 -14.00 -18.22 7.56
C TYR A 123 -14.90 -18.68 8.69
N LYS A 124 -16.23 -18.57 8.49
CA LYS A 124 -17.25 -18.98 9.46
C LYS A 124 -18.50 -19.47 8.76
N SER A 125 -19.02 -20.62 9.17
CA SER A 125 -20.30 -21.18 8.65
C SER A 125 -20.36 -21.24 7.12
N GLY A 126 -19.27 -21.69 6.47
CA GLY A 126 -19.22 -21.85 5.00
C GLY A 126 -19.01 -20.55 4.21
N LYS A 127 -18.76 -19.41 4.86
CA LYS A 127 -18.59 -18.10 4.20
C LYS A 127 -17.35 -17.39 4.72
N PHE A 128 -16.81 -16.50 3.88
CA PHE A 128 -15.72 -15.61 4.22
C PHE A 128 -16.23 -14.22 4.61
N TYR A 129 -15.67 -13.65 5.65
CA TYR A 129 -16.06 -12.35 6.18
C TYR A 129 -14.83 -11.45 6.32
N ASN A 130 -15.00 -10.18 5.95
CA ASN A 130 -14.04 -9.15 6.29
C ASN A 130 -14.22 -8.68 7.76
N TYR A 131 -13.36 -7.78 8.23
CA TYR A 131 -13.37 -7.32 9.62
C TYR A 131 -14.62 -6.52 10.02
N VAL A 132 -15.39 -5.99 9.06
CA VAL A 132 -16.70 -5.36 9.32
C VAL A 132 -17.89 -6.34 9.13
N ASN A 133 -17.61 -7.65 9.15
CA ASN A 133 -18.61 -8.72 9.01
C ASN A 133 -19.40 -8.70 7.70
N LYS A 134 -18.87 -8.13 6.64
CA LYS A 134 -19.44 -8.30 5.28
C LYS A 134 -18.92 -9.59 4.65
N VAL A 135 -19.81 -10.30 3.97
CA VAL A 135 -19.45 -11.50 3.21
C VAL A 135 -18.59 -11.09 2.01
N VAL A 136 -17.50 -11.82 1.79
CA VAL A 136 -16.65 -11.74 0.61
C VAL A 136 -16.91 -12.97 -0.24
N ASP A 137 -17.04 -12.79 -1.57
CA ASP A 137 -17.25 -13.89 -2.50
C ASP A 137 -16.03 -14.84 -2.48
N SER A 138 -16.28 -16.13 -2.54
CA SER A 138 -15.23 -17.16 -2.55
C SER A 138 -14.26 -17.01 -3.71
N ASP A 139 -14.69 -16.49 -4.85
CA ASP A 139 -13.87 -16.26 -6.04
C ASP A 139 -12.86 -15.09 -5.82
N ASP A 140 -13.14 -14.22 -4.87
CA ASP A 140 -12.28 -13.11 -4.47
C ASP A 140 -11.42 -13.45 -3.23
N VAL A 141 -11.29 -14.74 -2.87
CA VAL A 141 -10.50 -15.20 -1.70
C VAL A 141 -9.28 -16.01 -2.13
N VAL A 142 -8.18 -15.74 -1.47
CA VAL A 142 -6.97 -16.58 -1.54
C VAL A 142 -6.80 -17.31 -0.21
N THR A 143 -6.56 -18.62 -0.31
CA THR A 143 -6.22 -19.48 0.82
C THR A 143 -4.72 -19.76 0.79
N LEU A 144 -3.99 -19.31 1.80
CA LEU A 144 -2.57 -19.59 1.92
C LEU A 144 -2.33 -21.01 2.44
N ASN A 145 -1.35 -21.71 1.85
CA ASN A 145 -0.91 -23.01 2.36
C ASN A 145 -0.29 -22.89 3.75
N ILE A 146 0.54 -21.88 3.95
CA ILE A 146 1.15 -21.51 5.24
C ILE A 146 0.50 -20.20 5.70
N PRO A 147 -0.14 -20.15 6.87
CA PRO A 147 -0.72 -18.91 7.38
C PRO A 147 0.32 -17.79 7.48
N PHE A 148 -0.06 -16.60 7.04
CA PHE A 148 0.75 -15.39 7.18
C PHE A 148 0.30 -14.61 8.42
N ARG A 149 1.20 -14.42 9.38
CA ARG A 149 0.92 -13.71 10.66
C ARG A 149 -0.36 -14.21 11.36
N GLY A 150 -0.62 -15.52 11.28
CA GLY A 150 -1.78 -16.17 11.91
C GLY A 150 -3.04 -16.21 11.04
N TYR A 151 -3.06 -15.57 9.88
CA TYR A 151 -4.20 -15.55 8.96
C TYR A 151 -3.98 -16.47 7.77
N LYS A 152 -5.02 -17.23 7.41
CA LYS A 152 -5.00 -18.21 6.30
C LYS A 152 -5.72 -17.69 5.07
N TYR A 153 -6.70 -16.81 5.23
CA TYR A 153 -7.58 -16.34 4.16
C TYR A 153 -7.39 -14.85 3.95
N PHE A 154 -7.27 -14.44 2.69
CA PHE A 154 -7.09 -13.04 2.32
C PHE A 154 -7.95 -12.66 1.13
N HIS A 155 -8.40 -11.42 1.10
CA HIS A 155 -9.06 -10.85 -0.05
C HIS A 155 -8.04 -10.69 -1.18
N LYS A 156 -8.36 -11.21 -2.36
CA LYS A 156 -7.51 -11.26 -3.54
C LYS A 156 -7.24 -9.85 -4.08
N TYR A 157 -6.00 -9.57 -4.43
CA TYR A 157 -5.70 -8.42 -5.29
C TYR A 157 -6.10 -8.76 -6.72
N THR A 158 -6.75 -7.82 -7.43
CA THR A 158 -7.10 -8.03 -8.84
C THR A 158 -5.87 -7.93 -9.74
N ASP A 159 -5.94 -8.54 -10.93
CA ASP A 159 -4.85 -8.43 -11.90
C ASP A 159 -4.64 -6.97 -12.35
N ALA A 160 -5.73 -6.18 -12.44
CA ALA A 160 -5.67 -4.77 -12.75
C ALA A 160 -4.94 -3.95 -11.66
N GLN A 161 -5.15 -4.28 -10.37
CA GLN A 161 -4.40 -3.66 -9.28
C GLN A 161 -2.91 -3.98 -9.36
N ILE A 162 -2.54 -5.24 -9.64
CA ILE A 162 -1.13 -5.66 -9.76
C ILE A 162 -0.44 -4.92 -10.92
N VAL A 163 -1.10 -4.79 -12.08
CA VAL A 163 -0.59 -4.02 -13.22
C VAL A 163 -0.38 -2.54 -12.85
N SER A 164 -1.29 -1.96 -12.06
CA SER A 164 -1.16 -0.57 -11.62
C SER A 164 -0.02 -0.39 -10.61
N VAL A 165 0.20 -1.36 -9.72
CA VAL A 165 1.37 -1.38 -8.81
C VAL A 165 2.65 -1.43 -9.63
N GLU A 166 2.76 -2.35 -10.60
CA GLU A 166 3.93 -2.47 -11.48
C GLU A 166 4.25 -1.14 -12.18
N LYS A 167 3.23 -0.52 -12.79
CA LYS A 167 3.35 0.78 -13.47
C LYS A 167 3.91 1.86 -12.53
N LEU A 168 3.39 1.95 -11.31
CA LEU A 168 3.83 2.93 -10.32
C LEU A 168 5.26 2.65 -9.84
N LEU A 169 5.62 1.38 -9.59
CA LEU A 169 6.95 1.00 -9.15
C LEU A 169 7.99 1.36 -10.23
N ARG A 170 7.74 1.01 -11.50
CA ARG A 170 8.63 1.38 -12.61
C ARG A 170 8.78 2.91 -12.74
N TYR A 171 7.68 3.65 -12.63
CA TYR A 171 7.70 5.11 -12.69
C TYR A 171 8.51 5.71 -11.54
N PHE A 172 8.27 5.30 -10.29
CA PHE A 172 8.99 5.85 -9.13
C PHE A 172 10.44 5.37 -9.09
N GLY A 173 10.71 4.12 -9.49
CA GLY A 173 12.07 3.62 -9.65
C GLY A 173 12.88 4.48 -10.60
N GLN A 174 12.34 4.80 -11.76
CA GLN A 174 12.99 5.67 -12.75
C GLN A 174 13.09 7.12 -12.27
N THR A 175 12.03 7.67 -11.69
CA THR A 175 11.97 9.10 -11.30
C THR A 175 12.90 9.44 -10.13
N TYR A 176 13.01 8.53 -9.15
CA TYR A 176 13.74 8.77 -7.90
C TYR A 176 14.99 7.91 -7.74
N GLY A 177 15.31 7.06 -8.70
CA GLY A 177 16.45 6.13 -8.58
C GLY A 177 16.23 5.06 -7.50
N ILE A 178 14.97 4.66 -7.27
CA ILE A 178 14.65 3.63 -6.28
C ILE A 178 14.88 2.25 -6.88
N SER A 179 15.66 1.40 -6.19
CA SER A 179 15.90 0.03 -6.60
C SER A 179 14.62 -0.80 -6.54
N LEU A 180 14.30 -1.46 -7.63
CA LEU A 180 13.13 -2.37 -7.72
C LEU A 180 13.51 -3.83 -7.45
N LYS A 181 14.77 -4.10 -7.08
CA LYS A 181 15.23 -5.45 -6.77
C LYS A 181 14.37 -6.07 -5.67
N PHE A 182 13.69 -7.17 -6.00
CA PHE A 182 12.90 -7.93 -5.04
C PHE A 182 13.79 -8.61 -3.99
N ASN A 183 13.34 -8.59 -2.74
CA ASN A 183 13.93 -9.33 -1.63
C ASN A 183 12.79 -9.94 -0.80
N GLU A 184 12.93 -11.21 -0.41
CA GLU A 184 11.86 -11.93 0.31
C GLU A 184 11.62 -11.43 1.73
N ASP A 185 12.58 -10.70 2.32
CA ASP A 185 12.50 -10.14 3.67
C ASP A 185 11.46 -9.02 3.83
N ILE A 186 10.89 -8.51 2.72
CA ILE A 186 9.88 -7.44 2.77
C ILE A 186 8.55 -7.85 3.44
N PHE A 187 8.30 -9.13 3.60
CA PHE A 187 7.09 -9.64 4.25
C PHE A 187 7.22 -9.76 5.77
N ASP A 188 8.39 -9.46 6.34
CA ASP A 188 8.57 -9.35 7.79
C ASP A 188 9.41 -8.12 8.14
N VAL A 189 9.42 -7.73 9.43
CA VAL A 189 10.23 -6.59 9.87
C VAL A 189 11.70 -6.87 9.58
N CYS A 190 12.33 -6.00 8.82
CA CYS A 190 13.69 -6.20 8.38
C CYS A 190 14.59 -4.96 8.61
N PRO A 191 15.87 -5.18 8.97
CA PRO A 191 16.82 -4.08 9.21
C PRO A 191 16.99 -3.14 8.01
N ARG A 192 16.89 -3.65 6.78
CA ARG A 192 17.03 -2.85 5.56
C ARG A 192 15.98 -1.74 5.47
N SER A 193 14.71 -2.10 5.74
CA SER A 193 13.60 -1.15 5.80
C SER A 193 13.88 -0.08 6.87
N LEU A 194 14.18 -0.52 8.11
CA LEU A 194 14.37 0.38 9.26
C LEU A 194 15.60 1.29 9.11
N LYS A 195 16.64 0.85 8.41
CA LYS A 195 17.82 1.69 8.09
C LYS A 195 17.53 2.74 7.02
N GLY A 196 16.41 2.65 6.31
CA GLY A 196 16.09 3.53 5.18
C GLY A 196 16.86 3.16 3.93
N GLU A 197 17.24 1.89 3.74
CA GLU A 197 17.91 1.42 2.53
C GLU A 197 17.03 1.63 1.31
N ASN A 198 17.67 1.95 0.18
CA ASN A 198 16.97 2.19 -1.07
C ASN A 198 16.28 0.92 -1.56
N GLY A 199 14.95 1.00 -1.81
CA GLY A 199 14.21 -0.18 -2.29
C GLY A 199 12.70 -0.12 -2.11
N VAL A 200 12.06 -1.24 -2.49
CA VAL A 200 10.62 -1.48 -2.32
C VAL A 200 10.40 -2.36 -1.09
N PHE A 201 9.45 -1.97 -0.28
CA PHE A 201 9.07 -2.60 0.98
C PHE A 201 7.55 -2.72 1.10
N THR A 202 7.09 -3.43 2.12
CA THR A 202 5.69 -3.47 2.54
C THR A 202 5.55 -2.89 3.95
N HIS A 203 4.35 -2.61 4.40
CA HIS A 203 4.14 -2.16 5.78
C HIS A 203 4.66 -3.18 6.81
N ASN A 204 4.63 -4.48 6.46
CA ASN A 204 5.21 -5.53 7.30
C ASN A 204 6.70 -5.35 7.55
N SER A 205 7.42 -4.71 6.61
CA SER A 205 8.88 -4.52 6.69
C SER A 205 9.30 -3.61 7.84
N CYS A 206 8.37 -2.83 8.41
CA CYS A 206 8.66 -1.90 9.49
C CYS A 206 7.75 -2.04 10.72
N ARG A 207 6.73 -2.93 10.67
CA ARG A 207 5.78 -3.13 11.79
C ARG A 207 5.34 -4.59 11.93
N TYR A 208 5.46 -5.15 13.14
CA TYR A 208 5.05 -6.52 13.45
C TYR A 208 3.53 -6.72 13.45
N ASP A 209 2.77 -5.68 13.76
CA ASP A 209 1.31 -5.73 13.92
C ASP A 209 0.54 -5.47 12.62
N LYS A 210 1.25 -5.38 11.48
CA LYS A 210 0.65 -5.17 10.16
C LYS A 210 0.62 -6.47 9.35
N VAL A 211 -0.36 -6.58 8.46
CA VAL A 211 -0.54 -7.72 7.55
C VAL A 211 -0.63 -7.30 6.08
N ASP A 212 -0.50 -6.03 5.81
CA ASP A 212 -0.50 -5.41 4.50
C ASP A 212 0.97 -5.20 4.05
N ILE A 213 1.40 -5.71 2.99
CA ILE A 213 0.89 -6.61 1.94
C ILE A 213 1.24 -8.05 2.36
N TRP A 214 0.32 -9.00 2.20
CA TRP A 214 0.59 -10.41 2.46
C TRP A 214 1.27 -11.07 1.23
N PRO A 215 2.00 -12.21 1.40
CA PRO A 215 2.78 -12.85 0.32
C PRO A 215 1.85 -13.53 -0.70
N TYR A 216 1.28 -12.74 -1.62
CA TYR A 216 0.44 -13.20 -2.72
C TYR A 216 1.31 -13.57 -3.92
N GLU A 217 1.16 -14.80 -4.44
CA GLU A 217 2.01 -15.35 -5.50
C GLU A 217 2.12 -14.41 -6.71
N LYS A 218 1.01 -13.95 -7.26
CA LYS A 218 1.02 -13.02 -8.41
C LYS A 218 1.72 -11.67 -8.10
N MET A 219 1.60 -11.17 -6.87
CA MET A 219 2.32 -9.96 -6.45
C MET A 219 3.82 -10.23 -6.39
N ILE A 220 4.22 -11.38 -5.85
CA ILE A 220 5.62 -11.80 -5.76
C ILE A 220 6.21 -12.00 -7.17
N GLU A 221 5.47 -12.65 -8.08
CA GLU A 221 5.88 -12.84 -9.47
C GLU A 221 6.10 -11.50 -10.17
N MET A 222 5.17 -10.56 -10.02
CA MET A 222 5.31 -9.20 -10.53
C MET A 222 6.54 -8.51 -9.95
N LEU A 223 6.73 -8.53 -8.63
CA LEU A 223 7.90 -7.92 -7.98
C LEU A 223 9.23 -8.53 -8.44
N LYS A 224 9.27 -9.83 -8.72
CA LYS A 224 10.46 -10.54 -9.27
C LYS A 224 10.73 -10.17 -10.72
N SER A 225 9.72 -9.69 -11.46
CA SER A 225 9.85 -9.33 -12.88
C SER A 225 10.34 -7.89 -13.12
N LEU A 226 10.44 -7.08 -12.06
CA LEU A 226 10.89 -5.68 -12.15
C LEU A 226 12.40 -5.56 -12.32
#